data_94d63dd72c31dd420238e156803cdc61
#
_entry.id   94d63dd72c31dd420238e156803cdc61
#
_cell.length_a   1.000
_cell.length_b   1.000
_cell.length_c   1.000
_cell.angle_alpha   90.00
_cell.angle_beta   90.00
_cell.angle_gamma   90.00
#
_symmetry.space_group_name_H-M   'P 1'
#
loop_
_entity.id
_entity.type
_entity.pdbx_description
1 polymer ?
#
loop_
_entity_poly.entity_id
_entity_poly.type
_entity_poly.pdbx_seq_one_letter_code
_entity_poly.pdbx_strand_id
1 'polypeptide(L)'
;MKRKNQLFAATILLMAFALWTLLVRTVDVQPIGPQQTAVGLATLNRWVHQYTGVHMALYTLTDWLSLIPIGIVLGFGFVGLRQWTRRKGIRKVDRSLWVLGIFYLVVAAAYILFEIAPIHYRPVLILGALEASYPSSTTLLTLTILPTAMLQLRSRMPRCPLRQWLLGGMGAFTACMVICRAFSGVHWFADIVGGILLSAGLVMLYSFLTTQNDT
;
A
#
# COMPACT_ATOMS: atom_id res chain seq x y z
N MET A 1 14.45 11.07 -11.95
CA MET A 1 14.51 9.82 -12.76
C MET A 1 13.80 10.09 -14.07
N LYS A 2 14.39 9.74 -15.23
CA LYS A 2 13.76 9.98 -16.54
C LYS A 2 12.45 9.19 -16.63
N ARG A 3 11.42 9.74 -17.29
CA ARG A 3 10.08 9.12 -17.40
C ARG A 3 10.10 7.67 -17.89
N LYS A 4 10.96 7.35 -18.88
CA LYS A 4 11.15 5.97 -19.36
C LYS A 4 11.60 5.00 -18.25
N ASN A 5 12.49 5.45 -17.36
CA ASN A 5 12.97 4.62 -16.24
C ASN A 5 11.87 4.38 -15.18
N GLN A 6 10.91 5.31 -15.01
CA GLN A 6 9.78 5.12 -14.11
C GLN A 6 8.82 4.05 -14.62
N LEU A 7 8.50 4.08 -15.92
CA LEU A 7 7.65 3.04 -16.53
C LEU A 7 8.33 1.66 -16.47
N PHE A 8 9.63 1.60 -16.80
CA PHE A 8 10.40 0.37 -16.73
C PHE A 8 10.42 -0.20 -15.31
N ALA A 9 10.71 0.65 -14.30
CA ALA A 9 10.68 0.23 -12.90
C ALA A 9 9.28 -0.23 -12.46
N ALA A 10 8.21 0.48 -12.87
CA ALA A 10 6.84 0.07 -12.58
C ALA A 10 6.53 -1.31 -13.15
N THR A 11 6.88 -1.55 -14.42
CA THR A 11 6.67 -2.85 -15.09
C THR A 11 7.41 -3.97 -14.37
N ILE A 12 8.70 -3.78 -14.04
CA ILE A 12 9.49 -4.80 -13.33
C ILE A 12 8.87 -5.11 -11.96
N LEU A 13 8.48 -4.09 -11.19
CA LEU A 13 7.91 -4.28 -9.85
C LEU A 13 6.53 -4.97 -9.90
N LEU A 14 5.70 -4.64 -10.86
CA LEU A 14 4.40 -5.31 -11.05
C LEU A 14 4.58 -6.75 -11.55
N MET A 15 5.54 -7.02 -12.42
CA MET A 15 5.90 -8.39 -12.81
C MET A 15 6.48 -9.17 -11.63
N ALA A 16 7.33 -8.55 -10.81
CA ALA A 16 7.85 -9.16 -9.59
C ALA A 16 6.73 -9.47 -8.59
N PHE A 17 5.73 -8.59 -8.46
CA PHE A 17 4.53 -8.86 -7.66
C PHE A 17 3.74 -10.05 -8.21
N ALA A 18 3.52 -10.10 -9.53
CA ALA A 18 2.79 -11.22 -10.16
C ALA A 18 3.54 -12.55 -9.97
N LEU A 19 4.85 -12.55 -10.14
CA LEU A 19 5.70 -13.72 -9.89
C LEU A 19 5.68 -14.12 -8.41
N TRP A 20 5.80 -13.15 -7.50
CA TRP A 20 5.71 -13.40 -6.06
C TRP A 20 4.36 -14.02 -5.69
N THR A 21 3.28 -13.48 -6.23
CA THR A 21 1.93 -14.02 -6.02
C THR A 21 1.80 -15.47 -6.53
N LEU A 22 2.40 -15.77 -7.68
CA LEU A 22 2.45 -17.13 -8.22
C LEU A 22 3.23 -18.07 -7.27
N LEU A 23 4.41 -17.64 -6.80
CA LEU A 23 5.20 -18.41 -5.83
C LEU A 23 4.41 -18.68 -4.54
N VAL A 24 3.75 -17.66 -4.00
CA VAL A 24 2.88 -17.81 -2.80
C VAL A 24 1.74 -18.81 -3.04
N ARG A 25 1.22 -18.92 -4.25
CA ARG A 25 0.13 -19.87 -4.56
C ARG A 25 0.58 -21.28 -4.84
N THR A 26 1.82 -21.50 -5.26
CA THR A 26 2.25 -22.78 -5.85
C THR A 26 3.43 -23.44 -5.15
N VAL A 27 4.26 -22.67 -4.44
CA VAL A 27 5.48 -23.20 -3.84
C VAL A 27 5.30 -23.43 -2.35
N ASP A 28 5.67 -24.59 -1.87
CA ASP A 28 5.67 -24.99 -0.46
C ASP A 28 4.35 -24.66 0.24
N VAL A 29 3.24 -25.12 -0.35
CA VAL A 29 1.89 -24.90 0.17
C VAL A 29 1.58 -25.96 1.22
N GLN A 30 1.37 -25.54 2.47
CA GLN A 30 1.09 -26.42 3.60
C GLN A 30 -0.08 -25.89 4.46
N PRO A 31 -0.82 -26.77 5.17
CA PRO A 31 -1.93 -26.37 6.04
C PRO A 31 -1.44 -25.84 7.40
N ILE A 32 -0.73 -24.72 7.41
CA ILE A 32 -0.15 -24.11 8.61
C ILE A 32 -0.98 -22.96 9.20
N GLY A 33 -2.01 -22.51 8.49
CA GLY A 33 -2.90 -21.47 8.97
C GLY A 33 -3.97 -21.98 9.95
N PRO A 34 -4.70 -21.07 10.61
CA PRO A 34 -5.83 -21.44 11.46
C PRO A 34 -6.84 -22.30 10.69
N GLN A 35 -7.48 -23.25 11.39
CA GLN A 35 -8.44 -24.19 10.78
C GLN A 35 -7.85 -25.00 9.61
N GLN A 36 -6.53 -25.25 9.63
CA GLN A 36 -5.81 -25.96 8.57
C GLN A 36 -5.86 -25.27 7.19
N THR A 37 -5.97 -23.96 7.18
CA THR A 37 -5.93 -23.20 5.92
C THR A 37 -4.56 -23.31 5.26
N ALA A 38 -4.58 -23.47 3.93
CA ALA A 38 -3.36 -23.59 3.15
C ALA A 38 -2.61 -22.24 3.05
N VAL A 39 -1.30 -22.30 3.24
CA VAL A 39 -0.40 -21.12 3.16
C VAL A 39 0.80 -21.49 2.30
N GLY A 40 1.06 -20.69 1.28
CA GLY A 40 2.24 -20.89 0.43
C GLY A 40 3.50 -20.31 1.06
N LEU A 41 4.67 -20.73 0.56
CA LEU A 41 5.98 -20.44 1.17
C LEU A 41 5.96 -20.76 2.68
N ALA A 42 5.34 -21.87 3.03
CA ALA A 42 4.96 -22.24 4.39
C ALA A 42 6.17 -22.31 5.33
N THR A 43 7.27 -22.90 4.87
CA THR A 43 8.50 -23.02 5.66
C THR A 43 9.06 -21.64 6.03
N LEU A 44 9.15 -20.71 5.06
CA LEU A 44 9.60 -19.35 5.28
C LEU A 44 8.64 -18.58 6.20
N ASN A 45 7.36 -18.65 5.90
CA ASN A 45 6.33 -17.95 6.67
C ASN A 45 6.28 -18.43 8.12
N ARG A 46 6.36 -19.75 8.35
CA ARG A 46 6.42 -20.33 9.69
C ARG A 46 7.67 -19.88 10.46
N TRP A 47 8.83 -19.92 9.82
CA TRP A 47 10.08 -19.50 10.44
C TRP A 47 10.04 -18.04 10.88
N VAL A 48 9.62 -17.13 10.00
CA VAL A 48 9.49 -15.70 10.35
C VAL A 48 8.45 -15.51 11.46
N HIS A 49 7.29 -16.17 11.36
CA HIS A 49 6.21 -16.05 12.34
C HIS A 49 6.63 -16.56 13.74
N GLN A 50 7.39 -17.64 13.81
CA GLN A 50 7.94 -18.14 15.07
C GLN A 50 8.95 -17.16 15.69
N TYR A 51 9.71 -16.45 14.85
CA TYR A 51 10.67 -15.46 15.31
C TYR A 51 10.01 -14.15 15.77
N THR A 52 9.02 -13.66 15.02
CA THR A 52 8.33 -12.41 15.35
C THR A 52 7.28 -12.58 16.45
N GLY A 53 6.66 -13.75 16.58
CA GLY A 53 5.53 -13.97 17.48
C GLY A 53 4.28 -13.18 17.06
N VAL A 54 3.30 -13.05 17.99
CA VAL A 54 2.06 -12.31 17.79
C VAL A 54 1.93 -11.18 18.80
N HIS A 55 1.82 -9.95 18.32
CA HIS A 55 1.72 -8.74 19.12
C HIS A 55 0.45 -7.95 18.78
N MET A 56 -0.67 -8.33 19.41
CA MET A 56 -1.98 -7.71 19.16
C MET A 56 -2.00 -6.19 19.42
N ALA A 57 -1.17 -5.69 20.34
CA ALA A 57 -1.04 -4.25 20.59
C ALA A 57 -0.49 -3.50 19.36
N LEU A 58 0.52 -4.07 18.67
CA LEU A 58 1.05 -3.50 17.42
C LEU A 58 0.01 -3.60 16.29
N TYR A 59 -0.74 -4.69 16.24
CA TYR A 59 -1.86 -4.84 15.30
C TYR A 59 -2.88 -3.71 15.50
N THR A 60 -3.43 -3.58 16.71
CA THR A 60 -4.44 -2.58 17.04
C THR A 60 -3.92 -1.16 16.77
N LEU A 61 -2.68 -0.87 17.18
CA LEU A 61 -2.06 0.42 16.93
C LEU A 61 -1.98 0.74 15.43
N THR A 62 -1.45 -0.18 14.62
CA THR A 62 -1.32 0.02 13.18
C THR A 62 -2.66 0.06 12.46
N ASP A 63 -3.66 -0.62 12.98
CA ASP A 63 -5.03 -0.60 12.47
C ASP A 63 -5.67 0.79 12.66
N TRP A 64 -5.61 1.36 13.88
CA TRP A 64 -6.05 2.73 14.13
C TRP A 64 -5.25 3.77 13.35
N LEU A 65 -3.93 3.63 13.29
CA LEU A 65 -3.08 4.55 12.53
C LEU A 65 -3.32 4.48 11.01
N SER A 66 -3.93 3.41 10.50
CA SER A 66 -4.33 3.30 9.08
C SER A 66 -5.46 4.27 8.69
N LEU A 67 -6.14 4.89 9.66
CA LEU A 67 -7.06 6.00 9.41
C LEU A 67 -6.35 7.26 8.91
N ILE A 68 -5.05 7.44 9.19
CA ILE A 68 -4.27 8.59 8.70
C ILE A 68 -4.17 8.59 7.16
N PRO A 69 -3.74 7.52 6.48
CA PRO A 69 -3.83 7.41 5.04
C PRO A 69 -5.23 7.70 4.49
N ILE A 70 -6.28 7.16 5.12
CA ILE A 70 -7.66 7.42 4.70
C ILE A 70 -8.00 8.91 4.81
N GLY A 71 -7.63 9.55 5.90
CA GLY A 71 -7.78 11.00 6.08
C GLY A 71 -7.07 11.83 5.00
N ILE A 72 -5.88 11.39 4.56
CA ILE A 72 -5.14 12.01 3.46
C ILE A 72 -5.91 11.89 2.13
N VAL A 73 -6.46 10.72 1.83
CA VAL A 73 -7.31 10.51 0.63
C VAL A 73 -8.50 11.47 0.64
N LEU A 74 -9.22 11.57 1.77
CA LEU A 74 -10.34 12.48 1.94
C LEU A 74 -9.90 13.95 1.80
N GLY A 75 -8.74 14.31 2.34
CA GLY A 75 -8.16 15.64 2.20
C GLY A 75 -7.91 16.03 0.73
N PHE A 76 -7.33 15.13 -0.07
CA PHE A 76 -7.16 15.37 -1.51
C PHE A 76 -8.50 15.38 -2.26
N GLY A 77 -9.46 14.55 -1.87
CA GLY A 77 -10.83 14.61 -2.37
C GLY A 77 -11.48 15.97 -2.13
N PHE A 78 -11.33 16.51 -0.92
CA PHE A 78 -11.81 17.86 -0.57
C PHE A 78 -11.11 18.96 -1.39
N VAL A 79 -9.80 18.87 -1.60
CA VAL A 79 -9.07 19.81 -2.46
C VAL A 79 -9.61 19.76 -3.90
N GLY A 80 -9.86 18.58 -4.44
CA GLY A 80 -10.45 18.40 -5.76
C GLY A 80 -11.86 19.01 -5.86
N LEU A 81 -12.70 18.73 -4.88
CA LEU A 81 -14.06 19.29 -4.78
C LEU A 81 -14.05 20.82 -4.70
N ARG A 82 -13.17 21.38 -3.86
CA ARG A 82 -12.98 22.84 -3.75
C ARG A 82 -12.53 23.48 -5.06
N GLN A 83 -11.64 22.82 -5.81
CA GLN A 83 -11.25 23.32 -7.12
C GLN A 83 -12.42 23.27 -8.11
N TRP A 84 -13.19 22.18 -8.12
CA TRP A 84 -14.35 22.04 -8.98
C TRP A 84 -15.37 23.14 -8.73
N THR A 85 -15.77 23.35 -7.47
CA THR A 85 -16.77 24.38 -7.11
C THR A 85 -16.27 25.79 -7.39
N ARG A 86 -15.02 26.12 -7.02
CA ARG A 86 -14.48 27.48 -7.22
C ARG A 86 -14.24 27.84 -8.69
N ARG A 87 -13.76 26.88 -9.48
CA ARG A 87 -13.45 27.10 -10.89
C ARG A 87 -14.65 26.86 -11.80
N LYS A 88 -15.82 26.51 -11.24
CA LYS A 88 -17.10 26.28 -11.95
C LYS A 88 -16.94 25.33 -13.15
N GLY A 89 -16.28 24.19 -12.95
CA GLY A 89 -16.16 23.18 -13.98
C GLY A 89 -15.24 22.02 -13.60
N ILE A 90 -15.73 20.80 -13.78
CA ILE A 90 -15.01 19.56 -13.44
C ILE A 90 -13.70 19.42 -14.25
N ARG A 91 -13.70 19.87 -15.49
CA ARG A 91 -12.51 19.86 -16.39
C ARG A 91 -11.44 20.87 -15.96
N LYS A 92 -11.75 21.80 -15.05
CA LYS A 92 -10.82 22.80 -14.52
C LYS A 92 -10.10 22.35 -13.27
N VAL A 93 -10.40 21.15 -12.77
CA VAL A 93 -9.64 20.52 -11.68
C VAL A 93 -8.26 20.11 -12.19
N ASP A 94 -7.22 20.28 -11.38
CA ASP A 94 -5.86 19.95 -11.75
C ASP A 94 -5.74 18.50 -12.20
N ARG A 95 -5.08 18.27 -13.36
CA ARG A 95 -4.86 16.92 -13.91
C ARG A 95 -4.21 15.97 -12.87
N SER A 96 -3.27 16.48 -12.05
CA SER A 96 -2.61 15.67 -11.04
C SER A 96 -3.56 15.13 -9.96
N LEU A 97 -4.64 15.86 -9.64
CA LEU A 97 -5.68 15.39 -8.72
C LEU A 97 -6.60 14.34 -9.37
N TRP A 98 -6.89 14.50 -10.65
CA TRP A 98 -7.62 13.47 -11.41
C TRP A 98 -6.86 12.14 -11.45
N VAL A 99 -5.57 12.21 -11.82
CA VAL A 99 -4.71 11.02 -11.84
C VAL A 99 -4.60 10.41 -10.43
N LEU A 100 -4.52 11.23 -9.39
CA LEU A 100 -4.50 10.75 -8.00
C LEU A 100 -5.80 10.07 -7.60
N GLY A 101 -6.95 10.65 -7.95
CA GLY A 101 -8.26 10.06 -7.67
C GLY A 101 -8.43 8.70 -8.35
N ILE A 102 -8.12 8.60 -9.66
CA ILE A 102 -8.15 7.34 -10.40
C ILE A 102 -7.18 6.33 -9.79
N PHE A 103 -5.98 6.77 -9.41
CA PHE A 103 -4.99 5.92 -8.75
C PHE A 103 -5.53 5.32 -7.45
N TYR A 104 -6.19 6.13 -6.59
CA TYR A 104 -6.78 5.63 -5.35
C TYR A 104 -7.94 4.68 -5.58
N LEU A 105 -8.72 4.88 -6.65
CA LEU A 105 -9.75 3.90 -7.06
C LEU A 105 -9.13 2.57 -7.49
N VAL A 106 -8.00 2.59 -8.20
CA VAL A 106 -7.27 1.35 -8.57
C VAL A 106 -6.73 0.65 -7.32
N VAL A 107 -6.18 1.40 -6.35
CA VAL A 107 -5.72 0.83 -5.08
C VAL A 107 -6.88 0.21 -4.29
N ALA A 108 -8.03 0.89 -4.22
CA ALA A 108 -9.23 0.36 -3.57
C ALA A 108 -9.77 -0.89 -4.27
N ALA A 109 -9.79 -0.90 -5.60
CA ALA A 109 -10.18 -2.07 -6.38
C ALA A 109 -9.25 -3.27 -6.15
N ALA A 110 -7.93 -3.04 -6.08
CA ALA A 110 -6.97 -4.07 -5.75
C ALA A 110 -7.20 -4.62 -4.33
N TYR A 111 -7.41 -3.74 -3.35
CA TYR A 111 -7.77 -4.15 -1.97
C TYR A 111 -9.01 -5.04 -1.95
N ILE A 112 -10.11 -4.57 -2.56
CA ILE A 112 -11.37 -5.32 -2.60
C ILE A 112 -11.22 -6.66 -3.31
N LEU A 113 -10.47 -6.71 -4.42
CA LEU A 113 -10.21 -7.94 -5.17
C LEU A 113 -9.58 -9.02 -4.29
N PHE A 114 -8.53 -8.68 -3.54
CA PHE A 114 -7.84 -9.63 -2.68
C PHE A 114 -8.61 -9.97 -1.40
N GLU A 115 -9.53 -9.12 -0.97
CA GLU A 115 -10.44 -9.42 0.14
C GLU A 115 -11.52 -10.44 -0.27
N ILE A 116 -12.08 -10.29 -1.49
CA ILE A 116 -13.13 -11.19 -2.02
C ILE A 116 -12.54 -12.52 -2.51
N ALA A 117 -11.31 -12.49 -3.05
CA ALA A 117 -10.61 -13.66 -3.57
C ALA A 117 -9.31 -13.91 -2.78
N PRO A 118 -9.38 -14.35 -1.52
CA PRO A 118 -8.22 -14.51 -0.67
C PRO A 118 -7.27 -15.57 -1.22
N ILE A 119 -5.98 -15.28 -1.24
CA ILE A 119 -4.93 -16.23 -1.61
C ILE A 119 -4.61 -17.13 -0.44
N HIS A 120 -4.48 -16.56 0.75
CA HIS A 120 -4.46 -17.27 2.03
C HIS A 120 -4.94 -16.36 3.16
N TYR A 121 -5.21 -16.98 4.32
CA TYR A 121 -5.74 -16.33 5.50
C TYR A 121 -4.64 -15.97 6.50
N ARG A 122 -4.95 -15.12 7.46
CA ARG A 122 -4.03 -14.66 8.49
C ARG A 122 -3.54 -15.81 9.37
N PRO A 123 -2.33 -15.69 9.97
CA PRO A 123 -1.80 -16.69 10.91
C PRO A 123 -2.62 -16.84 12.19
N VAL A 124 -3.47 -15.86 12.50
CA VAL A 124 -4.30 -15.83 13.71
C VAL A 124 -5.73 -15.42 13.37
N LEU A 125 -6.70 -15.92 14.13
CA LEU A 125 -8.09 -15.48 14.04
C LEU A 125 -8.22 -14.06 14.61
N ILE A 126 -8.88 -13.18 13.88
CA ILE A 126 -9.21 -11.84 14.37
C ILE A 126 -10.65 -11.84 14.84
N LEU A 127 -10.85 -11.58 16.14
CA LEU A 127 -12.17 -11.66 16.79
C LEU A 127 -12.89 -13.00 16.54
N GLY A 128 -12.12 -14.08 16.39
CA GLY A 128 -12.65 -15.43 16.12
C GLY A 128 -12.97 -15.73 14.65
N ALA A 129 -12.77 -14.77 13.73
CA ALA A 129 -13.02 -14.92 12.31
C ALA A 129 -11.73 -15.15 11.51
N LEU A 130 -11.85 -15.94 10.41
CA LEU A 130 -10.82 -16.02 9.38
C LEU A 130 -10.90 -14.77 8.50
N GLU A 131 -9.78 -14.04 8.40
CA GLU A 131 -9.66 -12.86 7.53
C GLU A 131 -8.63 -13.09 6.43
N ALA A 132 -8.90 -12.52 5.25
CA ALA A 132 -7.94 -12.49 4.15
C ALA A 132 -6.63 -11.84 4.61
N SER A 133 -5.50 -12.36 4.14
CA SER A 133 -4.19 -11.91 4.58
C SER A 133 -3.35 -11.30 3.46
N TYR A 134 -3.39 -11.87 2.27
CA TYR A 134 -2.52 -11.49 1.15
C TYR A 134 -3.23 -10.58 0.13
N PRO A 135 -2.54 -9.51 -0.34
CA PRO A 135 -1.39 -8.87 0.30
C PRO A 135 -1.83 -8.06 1.53
N SER A 136 -0.90 -7.74 2.44
CA SER A 136 -1.24 -6.93 3.62
C SER A 136 -1.85 -5.59 3.23
N SER A 137 -3.13 -5.40 3.55
CA SER A 137 -3.92 -4.21 3.23
C SER A 137 -3.37 -2.93 3.85
N THR A 138 -2.97 -2.97 5.12
CA THR A 138 -2.34 -1.84 5.80
C THR A 138 -1.03 -1.44 5.12
N THR A 139 -0.20 -2.43 4.71
CA THR A 139 1.04 -2.18 3.97
C THR A 139 0.74 -1.57 2.60
N LEU A 140 -0.23 -2.11 1.87
CA LEU A 140 -0.66 -1.61 0.56
C LEU A 140 -1.13 -0.14 0.66
N LEU A 141 -2.06 0.16 1.55
CA LEU A 141 -2.61 1.51 1.72
C LEU A 141 -1.53 2.51 2.15
N THR A 142 -0.72 2.15 3.14
CA THR A 142 0.34 3.05 3.65
C THR A 142 1.37 3.36 2.57
N LEU A 143 1.88 2.33 1.87
CA LEU A 143 2.93 2.47 0.85
C LEU A 143 2.42 3.03 -0.48
N THR A 144 1.12 3.10 -0.72
CA THR A 144 0.56 3.78 -1.90
C THR A 144 0.17 5.22 -1.60
N ILE A 145 -0.51 5.46 -0.48
CA ILE A 145 -1.10 6.77 -0.19
C ILE A 145 -0.04 7.77 0.28
N LEU A 146 0.83 7.40 1.23
CA LEU A 146 1.83 8.33 1.77
C LEU A 146 2.83 8.79 0.70
N PRO A 147 3.48 7.90 -0.09
CA PRO A 147 4.41 8.33 -1.12
C PRO A 147 3.75 9.20 -2.21
N THR A 148 2.53 8.88 -2.65
CA THR A 148 1.82 9.70 -3.64
C THR A 148 1.41 11.06 -3.06
N ALA A 149 1.01 11.12 -1.79
CA ALA A 149 0.78 12.37 -1.08
C ALA A 149 2.06 13.21 -0.95
N MET A 150 3.22 12.57 -0.67
CA MET A 150 4.52 13.25 -0.66
C MET A 150 4.87 13.83 -2.04
N LEU A 151 4.58 13.12 -3.14
CA LEU A 151 4.76 13.64 -4.50
C LEU A 151 3.86 14.86 -4.76
N GLN A 152 2.59 14.79 -4.37
CA GLN A 152 1.66 15.92 -4.47
C GLN A 152 2.12 17.13 -3.63
N LEU A 153 2.61 16.87 -2.41
CA LEU A 153 3.12 17.93 -1.54
C LEU A 153 4.35 18.61 -2.14
N ARG A 154 5.27 17.83 -2.71
CA ARG A 154 6.47 18.37 -3.41
C ARG A 154 6.12 19.27 -4.60
N SER A 155 5.06 18.97 -5.32
CA SER A 155 4.64 19.75 -6.49
C SER A 155 3.82 20.99 -6.13
N ARG A 156 3.15 20.99 -4.96
CA ARG A 156 2.20 22.05 -4.55
C ARG A 156 2.76 23.04 -3.53
N MET A 157 3.76 22.64 -2.75
CA MET A 157 4.35 23.48 -1.73
C MET A 157 5.74 23.98 -2.16
N PRO A 158 6.07 25.26 -1.90
CA PRO A 158 7.41 25.77 -2.11
C PRO A 158 8.43 25.03 -1.23
N ARG A 159 9.70 25.13 -1.57
CA ARG A 159 10.78 24.58 -0.75
C ARG A 159 10.92 25.42 0.52
N CYS A 160 10.37 24.92 1.61
CA CYS A 160 10.44 25.53 2.95
C CYS A 160 10.69 24.48 4.02
N PRO A 161 11.14 24.85 5.23
CA PRO A 161 11.38 23.91 6.32
C PRO A 161 10.15 23.05 6.65
N LEU A 162 8.97 23.67 6.68
CA LEU A 162 7.70 22.95 6.95
C LEU A 162 7.50 21.78 5.96
N ARG A 163 7.74 22.00 4.65
CA ARG A 163 7.62 20.92 3.66
C ARG A 163 8.60 19.78 3.93
N GLN A 164 9.84 20.11 4.35
CA GLN A 164 10.85 19.09 4.66
C GLN A 164 10.44 18.27 5.89
N TRP A 165 9.95 18.92 6.95
CA TRP A 165 9.43 18.25 8.13
C TRP A 165 8.24 17.35 7.83
N LEU A 166 7.28 17.82 7.00
CA LEU A 166 6.14 17.02 6.58
C LEU A 166 6.59 15.79 5.79
N LEU A 167 7.47 15.95 4.82
CA LEU A 167 7.98 14.84 4.01
C LEU A 167 8.78 13.84 4.84
N GLY A 168 9.63 14.32 5.76
CA GLY A 168 10.39 13.48 6.69
C GLY A 168 9.47 12.70 7.64
N GLY A 169 8.50 13.37 8.24
CA GLY A 169 7.50 12.75 9.12
C GLY A 169 6.65 11.69 8.41
N MET A 170 6.18 11.99 7.20
CA MET A 170 5.45 11.01 6.38
C MET A 170 6.31 9.81 6.02
N GLY A 171 7.60 10.01 5.70
CA GLY A 171 8.53 8.92 5.43
C GLY A 171 8.78 8.05 6.64
N ALA A 172 9.05 8.66 7.80
CA ALA A 172 9.24 7.97 9.07
C ALA A 172 7.97 7.20 9.50
N PHE A 173 6.80 7.82 9.37
CA PHE A 173 5.52 7.17 9.64
C PHE A 173 5.29 5.97 8.72
N THR A 174 5.58 6.10 7.42
CA THR A 174 5.47 4.99 6.45
C THR A 174 6.36 3.81 6.86
N ALA A 175 7.62 4.06 7.18
CA ALA A 175 8.55 3.03 7.61
C ALA A 175 8.09 2.36 8.93
N CYS A 176 7.68 3.16 9.91
CA CYS A 176 7.16 2.68 11.18
C CYS A 176 5.94 1.76 11.00
N MET A 177 4.96 2.17 10.18
CA MET A 177 3.76 1.40 9.91
C MET A 177 4.08 0.02 9.31
N VAL A 178 4.97 -0.04 8.31
CA VAL A 178 5.35 -1.31 7.67
C VAL A 178 6.10 -2.21 8.64
N ILE A 179 7.06 -1.66 9.40
CA ILE A 179 7.83 -2.40 10.39
C ILE A 179 6.91 -2.93 11.50
N CYS A 180 6.09 -2.08 12.10
CA CYS A 180 5.15 -2.49 13.14
C CYS A 180 4.16 -3.55 12.62
N ARG A 181 3.69 -3.42 11.37
CA ARG A 181 2.79 -4.41 10.79
C ARG A 181 3.49 -5.75 10.55
N ALA A 182 4.75 -5.75 10.11
CA ALA A 182 5.54 -6.96 9.96
C ALA A 182 5.77 -7.68 11.31
N PHE A 183 6.08 -6.90 12.37
CA PHE A 183 6.30 -7.44 13.71
C PHE A 183 5.00 -7.71 14.49
N SER A 184 3.84 -7.29 14.02
CA SER A 184 2.57 -7.61 14.68
C SER A 184 2.23 -9.10 14.67
N GLY A 185 2.81 -9.85 13.72
CA GLY A 185 2.59 -11.30 13.59
C GLY A 185 1.17 -11.69 13.13
N VAL A 186 0.34 -10.74 12.70
CA VAL A 186 -1.02 -10.99 12.17
C VAL A 186 -1.06 -11.15 10.65
N HIS A 187 0.09 -11.06 10.02
CA HIS A 187 0.29 -11.33 8.60
C HIS A 187 1.47 -12.27 8.44
N TRP A 188 1.44 -13.08 7.40
CA TRP A 188 2.60 -13.83 6.98
C TRP A 188 3.64 -12.88 6.37
N PHE A 189 4.91 -13.26 6.41
CA PHE A 189 5.98 -12.50 5.78
C PHE A 189 5.71 -12.26 4.28
N ALA A 190 5.19 -13.28 3.60
CA ALA A 190 4.82 -13.21 2.20
C ALA A 190 3.78 -12.11 1.90
N ASP A 191 2.85 -11.80 2.84
CA ASP A 191 1.84 -10.76 2.67
C ASP A 191 2.45 -9.35 2.67
N ILE A 192 3.40 -9.14 3.56
CA ILE A 192 4.13 -7.87 3.66
C ILE A 192 4.94 -7.62 2.40
N VAL A 193 5.69 -8.64 1.93
CA VAL A 193 6.47 -8.55 0.67
C VAL A 193 5.54 -8.28 -0.52
N GLY A 194 4.42 -9.00 -0.62
CA GLY A 194 3.40 -8.76 -1.66
C GLY A 194 2.87 -7.33 -1.62
N GLY A 195 2.53 -6.83 -0.44
CA GLY A 195 2.10 -5.44 -0.23
C GLY A 195 3.14 -4.42 -0.66
N ILE A 196 4.42 -4.65 -0.34
CA ILE A 196 5.54 -3.78 -0.75
C ILE A 196 5.70 -3.76 -2.27
N LEU A 197 5.75 -4.93 -2.92
CA LEU A 197 5.95 -5.04 -4.37
C LEU A 197 4.82 -4.39 -5.16
N LEU A 198 3.57 -4.67 -4.80
CA LEU A 198 2.41 -4.07 -5.44
C LEU A 198 2.40 -2.56 -5.27
N SER A 199 2.60 -2.08 -4.05
CA SER A 199 2.62 -0.64 -3.76
C SER A 199 3.73 0.09 -4.50
N ALA A 200 4.95 -0.45 -4.50
CA ALA A 200 6.08 0.15 -5.19
C ALA A 200 5.82 0.24 -6.70
N GLY A 201 5.29 -0.82 -7.31
CA GLY A 201 4.92 -0.84 -8.72
C GLY A 201 3.86 0.20 -9.06
N LEU A 202 2.79 0.28 -8.26
CA LEU A 202 1.71 1.25 -8.43
C LEU A 202 2.19 2.69 -8.25
N VAL A 203 3.03 2.98 -7.24
CA VAL A 203 3.60 4.33 -7.01
C VAL A 203 4.52 4.74 -8.16
N MET A 204 5.32 3.82 -8.71
CA MET A 204 6.14 4.11 -9.88
C MET A 204 5.29 4.41 -11.12
N LEU A 205 4.19 3.67 -11.31
CA LEU A 205 3.23 3.93 -12.37
C LEU A 205 2.56 5.31 -12.21
N TYR A 206 2.12 5.65 -10.98
CA TYR A 206 1.59 6.98 -10.66
C TYR A 206 2.61 8.08 -10.96
N SER A 207 3.87 7.90 -10.54
CA SER A 207 4.95 8.84 -10.81
C SER A 207 5.17 9.06 -12.31
N PHE A 208 5.15 7.99 -13.12
CA PHE A 208 5.21 8.06 -14.58
C PHE A 208 4.07 8.88 -15.19
N LEU A 209 2.83 8.68 -14.70
CA LEU A 209 1.64 9.34 -15.22
C LEU A 209 1.59 10.84 -14.85
N THR A 210 2.23 11.22 -13.74
CA THR A 210 2.24 12.60 -13.24
C THR A 210 3.48 13.40 -13.65
N THR A 211 4.58 12.74 -14.05
CA THR A 211 5.77 13.43 -14.58
C THR A 211 5.46 14.00 -15.95
N GLN A 212 5.50 15.33 -16.07
CA GLN A 212 5.39 16.01 -17.35
C GLN A 212 6.66 15.74 -18.18
N ASN A 213 6.51 15.63 -19.50
CA ASN A 213 7.69 15.66 -20.38
C ASN A 213 8.25 17.08 -20.31
N ASP A 214 9.50 17.21 -19.88
CA ASP A 214 10.28 18.41 -20.18
C ASP A 214 10.47 18.41 -21.71
N THR A 215 9.56 19.10 -22.40
CA THR A 215 9.67 19.43 -23.83
C THR A 215 10.48 20.69 -23.98
#